data_40aebce32df455f861a8c23e2339d889
#
_entry.id   40aebce32df455f861a8c23e2339d889
#
_cell.length_a   1.000
_cell.length_b   1.000
_cell.length_c   1.000
_cell.angle_alpha   90.00
_cell.angle_beta   90.00
_cell.angle_gamma   90.00
#
_symmetry.space_group_name_H-M   'P 1'
#
loop_
_entity.id
_entity.type
_entity.pdbx_description
1 polymer ?
#
loop_
_entity_poly.entity_id
_entity_poly.type
_entity_poly.pdbx_seq_one_letter_code
_entity_poly.pdbx_strand_id
1 'polypeptide(L)' 'MMVKVKFNQGAIGTLHQHPHTQSTYVASGSFEVTIGEEKKILKAGDGYYVAPNLLHGCVCLEAGVLIDTFTPMREDFLK' A
#
# COMPACT_ATOMS: atom_id res chain seq x y z
N MET A 1 6.26 -6.43 10.83
CA MET A 1 7.23 -5.99 9.81
C MET A 1 6.83 -4.64 9.25
N MET A 2 7.77 -3.73 9.08
CA MET A 2 7.52 -2.42 8.49
C MET A 2 8.43 -2.24 7.27
N VAL A 3 7.85 -1.81 6.16
CA VAL A 3 8.57 -1.66 4.88
C VAL A 3 8.32 -0.27 4.32
N LYS A 4 9.39 0.41 3.92
CA LYS A 4 9.31 1.71 3.23
C LYS A 4 9.43 1.47 1.73
N VAL A 5 8.44 1.92 0.97
CA VAL A 5 8.39 1.72 -0.48
C VAL A 5 8.31 3.07 -1.18
N LYS A 6 9.26 3.33 -2.07
CA LYS A 6 9.27 4.54 -2.91
C LYS A 6 8.60 4.26 -4.25
N PHE A 7 7.79 5.20 -4.69
CA PHE A 7 7.10 5.11 -5.97
C PHE A 7 7.40 6.33 -6.83
N ASN A 8 7.68 6.09 -8.10
CA ASN A 8 7.73 7.15 -9.09
C ASN A 8 6.31 7.46 -9.57
N GLN A 9 6.09 8.67 -10.07
CA GLN A 9 4.79 9.05 -10.66
C GLN A 9 4.40 8.03 -11.74
N GLY A 10 3.16 7.57 -11.70
CA GLY A 10 2.62 6.59 -12.64
C GLY A 10 2.92 5.14 -12.30
N ALA A 11 3.74 4.87 -11.28
CA ALA A 11 4.02 3.50 -10.87
C ALA A 11 2.75 2.83 -10.34
N ILE A 12 2.62 1.54 -10.61
CA ILE A 12 1.45 0.76 -10.25
C ILE A 12 1.85 -0.32 -9.25
N GLY A 13 1.18 -0.32 -8.09
CA GLY A 13 1.16 -1.48 -7.21
C GLY A 13 0.03 -2.38 -7.68
N THR A 14 0.38 -3.45 -8.38
CA THR A 14 -0.60 -4.34 -9.01
C THR A 14 -1.60 -4.89 -8.00
N LEU A 15 -2.86 -5.01 -8.42
CA LEU A 15 -3.89 -5.63 -7.59
C LEU A 15 -3.46 -7.04 -7.19
N HIS A 16 -3.47 -7.32 -5.91
CA HIS A 16 -3.07 -8.59 -5.34
C HIS A 16 -3.74 -8.80 -3.98
N GLN A 17 -3.60 -9.99 -3.44
CA GLN A 17 -4.08 -10.31 -2.10
C GLN A 17 -3.05 -11.19 -1.40
N HIS A 18 -3.04 -11.13 -0.08
CA HIS A 18 -2.15 -11.92 0.76
C HIS A 18 -2.82 -12.20 2.11
N PRO A 19 -2.41 -13.26 2.83
CA PRO A 19 -3.01 -13.61 4.11
C PRO A 19 -2.61 -12.69 5.27
N HIS A 20 -1.76 -11.71 5.01
CA HIS A 20 -1.26 -10.78 6.01
C HIS A 20 -2.22 -9.63 6.23
N THR A 21 -2.36 -9.16 7.46
CA THR A 21 -2.99 -7.88 7.75
C THR A 21 -2.00 -6.78 7.37
N GLN A 22 -2.47 -5.75 6.70
CA GLN A 22 -1.64 -4.64 6.26
C GLN A 22 -2.21 -3.32 6.76
N SER A 23 -1.34 -2.46 7.31
CA SER A 23 -1.66 -1.06 7.57
C SER A 23 -0.62 -0.22 6.85
N THR A 24 -1.07 0.80 6.15
CA THR A 24 -0.19 1.63 5.32
C THR A 24 -0.37 3.10 5.66
N TYR A 25 0.75 3.81 5.76
CA TYR A 25 0.80 5.26 5.97
C TYR A 25 1.38 5.91 4.72
N VAL A 26 0.71 6.95 4.22
CA VAL A 26 1.24 7.74 3.10
C VAL A 26 2.17 8.81 3.67
N ALA A 27 3.48 8.59 3.54
CA ALA A 27 4.48 9.51 4.06
C ALA A 27 4.66 10.73 3.15
N SER A 28 4.53 10.55 1.83
CA SER A 28 4.62 11.65 0.86
C SER A 28 3.92 11.25 -0.44
N GLY A 29 3.62 12.24 -1.27
CA GLY A 29 2.99 12.05 -2.55
C GLY A 29 1.48 11.84 -2.47
N SER A 30 0.89 11.35 -3.57
CA SER A 30 -0.52 11.00 -3.61
C SER A 30 -0.73 9.71 -4.40
N PHE A 31 -1.74 8.95 -3.98
CA PHE A 31 -2.00 7.61 -4.50
C PHE A 31 -3.50 7.38 -4.65
N GLU A 32 -3.89 6.75 -5.76
CA GLU A 32 -5.22 6.18 -5.88
C GLU A 32 -5.13 4.75 -5.36
N VAL A 33 -5.80 4.49 -4.25
CA VAL A 33 -5.75 3.19 -3.57
C VAL A 33 -7.05 2.45 -3.81
N THR A 34 -6.94 1.19 -4.25
CA THR A 34 -8.07 0.29 -4.43
C THR A 34 -8.03 -0.75 -3.33
N ILE A 35 -9.12 -0.90 -2.60
CA ILE A 35 -9.28 -1.90 -1.54
C ILE A 35 -10.64 -2.57 -1.77
N GLY A 36 -10.62 -3.85 -2.18
CA GLY A 36 -11.85 -4.51 -2.57
C GLY A 36 -12.49 -3.78 -3.74
N GLU A 37 -13.70 -3.29 -3.54
CA GLU A 37 -14.45 -2.53 -4.55
C GLU A 37 -14.32 -1.01 -4.39
N GLU A 38 -13.65 -0.54 -3.34
CA GLU A 38 -13.52 0.88 -3.06
C GLU A 38 -12.24 1.45 -3.65
N LYS A 39 -12.33 2.68 -4.17
CA LYS A 39 -11.18 3.46 -4.61
C LYS A 39 -11.19 4.80 -3.89
N LYS A 40 -10.01 5.21 -3.43
CA LYS A 40 -9.85 6.51 -2.77
C LYS A 40 -8.52 7.13 -3.18
N ILE A 41 -8.48 8.45 -3.23
CA ILE A 41 -7.24 9.19 -3.42
C ILE A 41 -6.76 9.62 -2.05
N LEU A 42 -5.55 9.17 -1.69
CA LEU A 42 -4.93 9.45 -0.41
C LEU A 42 -3.65 10.26 -0.62
N LYS A 43 -3.36 11.12 0.34
CA LYS A 43 -2.22 12.04 0.31
C LYS A 43 -1.38 11.88 1.57
N ALA A 44 -0.24 12.55 1.60
CA ALA A 44 0.64 12.56 2.77
C ALA A 44 -0.14 12.82 4.05
N GLY A 45 0.06 11.99 5.06
CA GLY A 45 -0.66 12.04 6.34
C GLY A 45 -1.85 11.11 6.44
N ASP A 46 -2.33 10.57 5.32
CA ASP A 46 -3.42 9.60 5.32
C ASP A 46 -2.89 8.19 5.52
N GLY A 47 -3.77 7.29 5.95
CA GLY A 47 -3.43 5.89 6.08
C GLY A 47 -4.59 5.01 5.67
N TYR A 48 -4.31 3.72 5.47
CA TYR A 48 -5.35 2.75 5.18
C TYR A 48 -5.00 1.38 5.74
N TYR A 49 -6.04 0.58 5.89
CA TYR A 49 -5.97 -0.77 6.44
C TYR A 49 -6.48 -1.77 5.39
N VAL A 50 -5.79 -2.88 5.26
CA VAL A 50 -6.18 -3.96 4.36
C VAL A 50 -6.36 -5.23 5.17
N ALA A 51 -7.59 -5.76 5.19
CA ALA A 51 -7.88 -7.02 5.86
C ALA A 51 -7.20 -8.19 5.14
N PRO A 52 -6.93 -9.30 5.84
CA PRO A 52 -6.33 -10.48 5.20
C PRO A 52 -7.12 -10.93 3.97
N ASN A 53 -6.40 -11.27 2.91
CA ASN A 53 -6.93 -11.79 1.65
C ASN A 53 -7.85 -10.84 0.87
N LEU A 54 -7.89 -9.57 1.24
CA LEU A 54 -8.66 -8.58 0.52
C LEU A 54 -7.84 -8.06 -0.66
N LEU A 55 -8.43 -8.06 -1.85
CA LEU A 55 -7.77 -7.59 -3.07
C LEU A 55 -7.49 -6.09 -2.96
N HIS A 56 -6.25 -5.69 -3.22
CA HIS A 56 -5.86 -4.28 -3.10
C HIS A 56 -4.70 -3.95 -4.03
N GLY A 57 -4.53 -2.67 -4.29
CA GLY A 57 -3.44 -2.13 -5.09
C GLY A 57 -3.48 -0.62 -5.10
N CYS A 58 -2.56 -0.01 -5.83
CA CYS A 58 -2.49 1.44 -5.91
C CYS A 58 -1.88 1.92 -7.21
N VAL A 59 -2.16 3.17 -7.54
CA VAL A 59 -1.50 3.90 -8.62
C VAL A 59 -0.89 5.17 -8.01
N CYS A 60 0.38 5.39 -8.23
CA CYS A 60 1.07 6.58 -7.74
C CYS A 60 0.74 7.76 -8.64
N LEU A 61 0.00 8.73 -8.12
CA LEU A 61 -0.40 9.93 -8.88
C LEU A 61 0.69 10.99 -8.83
N GLU A 62 1.31 11.16 -7.66
CA GLU A 62 2.46 12.04 -7.45
C GLU A 62 3.52 11.24 -6.73
N ALA A 63 4.76 11.28 -7.22
CA ALA A 63 5.87 10.51 -6.65
C ALA A 63 5.89 10.63 -5.12
N GLY A 64 6.04 9.51 -4.44
CA GLY A 64 5.94 9.50 -3.00
C GLY A 64 6.39 8.21 -2.36
N VAL A 65 6.10 8.11 -1.07
CA VAL A 65 6.55 7.02 -0.22
C VAL A 65 5.37 6.47 0.57
N LEU A 66 5.24 5.16 0.56
CA LEU A 66 4.33 4.43 1.44
C LEU A 66 5.15 3.70 2.51
N ILE A 67 4.62 3.65 3.71
CA ILE A 67 5.17 2.83 4.79
C ILE A 67 4.14 1.77 5.10
N ASP A 68 4.48 0.52 4.77
CA ASP A 68 3.60 -0.63 4.97
C ASP A 68 4.00 -1.39 6.23
N THR A 69 3.01 -1.79 7.02
CA THR A 69 3.22 -2.71 8.13
C THR A 69 2.42 -3.97 7.87
N PHE A 70 3.03 -5.11 8.12
CA PHE A 70 2.42 -6.42 7.91
C PHE A 70 2.44 -7.26 9.17
N THR A 71 1.35 -7.97 9.41
CA THR A 71 1.23 -8.94 10.50
C THR A 71 0.54 -10.20 9.96
N PRO A 72 1.15 -11.38 10.00
CA PRO A 72 2.53 -11.63 10.41
C PRO A 72 3.55 -11.06 9.41
N MET A 73 4.82 -11.24 9.71
CA MET A 73 5.92 -10.79 8.87
C MET A 73 5.86 -11.41 7.47
N ARG A 74 6.10 -10.61 6.44
CA ARG A 74 6.15 -11.10 5.07
C ARG A 74 7.53 -11.67 4.78
N GLU A 75 7.64 -12.98 4.81
CA GLU A 75 8.91 -13.68 4.58
C GLU A 75 9.46 -13.46 3.16
N ASP A 76 8.57 -13.28 2.20
CA ASP A 76 8.98 -13.03 0.81
C ASP A 76 9.81 -11.75 0.66
N PHE A 77 9.69 -10.79 1.57
CA PHE A 77 10.50 -9.57 1.57
C PHE A 77 11.88 -9.76 2.18
N LEU A 78 12.13 -10.89 2.82
CA LEU A 78 13.40 -11.17 3.48
C LEU A 78 14.34 -12.03 2.65
N LYS A 79 13.94 -12.41 1.47
CA LYS A 79 14.73 -13.28 0.59
C LYS A 79 15.63 -12.49 -0.33
#